data_db1eea913a398e5535eee90668fea935
#
_entry.id   db1eea913a398e5535eee90668fea935
#
_cell.length_a   1.000
_cell.length_b   1.000
_cell.length_c   1.000
_cell.angle_alpha   90.00
_cell.angle_beta   90.00
_cell.angle_gamma   90.00
#
_symmetry.space_group_name_H-M   'P 1'
#
loop_
_entity.id
_entity.type
_entity.pdbx_description
1 polymer ?
#
loop_
_entity_poly.entity_id
_entity_poly.type
_entity_poly.pdbx_seq_one_letter_code
_entity_poly.pdbx_strand_id
1 'polypeptide(L)' 'MHWIVVTIKPNQSNRAERNLIAQNIHCYFPKIYLTKDDKQISKNLFPGYSFVKLESWNQLRSVSATRGVSKNIKF' A
#
# COMPACT_ATOMS: atom_id res chain seq x y z
N MET A 1 -9.35 15.57 -2.58
CA MET A 1 -8.45 14.58 -1.99
C MET A 1 -9.22 13.50 -1.27
N HIS A 2 -8.93 12.26 -1.57
CA HIS A 2 -9.68 11.15 -1.00
C HIS A 2 -8.74 10.07 -0.53
N TRP A 3 -8.93 9.61 0.70
CA TRP A 3 -8.23 8.44 1.21
C TRP A 3 -9.08 7.21 0.98
N ILE A 4 -8.49 6.16 0.44
CA ILE A 4 -9.16 4.88 0.25
C ILE A 4 -8.31 3.78 0.84
N VAL A 5 -8.95 2.65 1.15
CA VAL A 5 -8.27 1.45 1.59
C VAL A 5 -8.15 0.52 0.40
N VAL A 6 -6.96 0.05 0.13
CA VAL A 6 -6.72 -0.90 -0.95
C VAL A 6 -6.26 -2.23 -0.37
N THR A 7 -6.63 -3.31 -1.03
CA THR A 7 -6.23 -4.65 -0.65
C THR A 7 -4.94 -5.00 -1.37
N ILE A 8 -3.99 -5.55 -0.64
CA ILE A 8 -2.68 -5.90 -1.18
C ILE A 8 -2.58 -7.42 -1.28
N LYS A 9 -2.05 -7.91 -2.38
CA LYS A 9 -1.84 -9.34 -2.57
C LYS A 9 -0.83 -9.87 -1.57
N PRO A 10 -0.95 -11.13 -1.13
CA PRO A 10 -0.02 -11.71 -0.17
C PRO A 10 1.43 -11.55 -0.62
N ASN A 11 2.28 -11.12 0.31
CA ASN A 11 3.72 -10.93 0.09
C ASN A 11 4.07 -9.93 -1.01
N GLN A 12 3.13 -9.06 -1.38
CA GLN A 12 3.35 -8.08 -2.45
C GLN A 12 3.38 -6.64 -1.95
N SER A 13 3.44 -6.42 -0.64
CA SER A 13 3.37 -5.07 -0.08
C SER A 13 4.49 -4.16 -0.59
N ASN A 14 5.73 -4.64 -0.59
CA ASN A 14 6.86 -3.84 -1.05
C ASN A 14 6.75 -3.51 -2.53
N ARG A 15 6.27 -4.46 -3.30
CA ARG A 15 6.10 -4.28 -4.74
C ARG A 15 4.99 -3.26 -5.02
N ALA A 16 3.88 -3.38 -4.29
CA ALA A 16 2.76 -2.45 -4.45
C ALA A 16 3.18 -1.03 -4.08
N GLU A 17 3.86 -0.88 -2.96
CA GLU A 17 4.33 0.43 -2.50
C GLU A 17 5.25 1.07 -3.53
N ARG A 18 6.23 0.33 -4.01
CA ARG A 18 7.18 0.82 -5.00
C ARG A 18 6.48 1.28 -6.27
N ASN A 19 5.53 0.47 -6.74
CA ASN A 19 4.82 0.77 -7.99
C ASN A 19 3.85 1.95 -7.84
N LEU A 20 3.25 2.11 -6.66
CA LEU A 20 2.41 3.27 -6.40
C LEU A 20 3.23 4.55 -6.36
N ILE A 21 4.37 4.52 -5.68
CA ILE A 21 5.26 5.67 -5.60
C ILE A 21 5.79 6.05 -6.98
N ALA A 22 6.11 5.06 -7.82
CA ALA A 22 6.60 5.31 -9.16
C ALA A 22 5.58 6.03 -10.03
N GLN A 23 4.30 5.93 -9.69
CA GLN A 23 3.21 6.62 -10.40
C GLN A 23 2.83 7.95 -9.76
N ASN A 24 3.63 8.40 -8.77
CA ASN A 24 3.33 9.61 -8.00
C ASN A 24 2.02 9.53 -7.24
N ILE A 25 1.64 8.33 -6.83
CA ILE A 25 0.44 8.11 -6.03
C ILE A 25 0.85 8.07 -4.56
N HIS A 26 0.25 8.92 -3.75
CA HIS A 26 0.52 8.94 -2.32
C HIS A 26 -0.08 7.72 -1.66
N CYS A 27 0.74 6.98 -0.93
CA CYS A 27 0.29 5.78 -0.22
C CYS A 27 0.90 5.75 1.17
N TYR A 28 0.22 5.07 2.06
CA TYR A 28 0.68 4.89 3.43
C TYR A 28 0.55 3.42 3.80
N PHE A 29 1.69 2.80 4.09
CA PHE A 29 1.77 1.42 4.53
C PHE A 29 2.25 1.45 5.99
N PRO A 30 1.33 1.49 6.97
CA PRO A 30 1.73 1.54 8.37
C PRO A 30 2.61 0.35 8.73
N LYS A 31 3.70 0.63 9.43
CA LYS A 31 4.65 -0.41 9.83
C LYS A 31 4.94 -0.31 11.31
N ILE A 32 5.19 -1.45 11.93
CA ILE A 32 5.71 -1.50 13.28
C ILE A 32 7.16 -1.98 13.22
N TYR A 33 7.95 -1.52 14.18
CA TYR A 33 9.36 -1.86 14.26
C TYR A 33 9.58 -2.67 15.52
N LEU A 34 10.18 -3.85 15.35
CA LEU A 34 10.46 -4.76 16.44
C LEU A 34 11.97 -4.99 16.51
N THR A 35 12.48 -5.14 17.73
CA THR A 35 13.88 -5.52 17.93
C THR A 35 13.91 -6.99 18.32
N LYS A 36 14.64 -7.79 17.56
CA LYS A 36 14.82 -9.20 17.82
C LYS A 36 16.26 -9.57 17.54
N ASP A 37 16.92 -10.18 18.53
CA ASP A 37 18.33 -10.59 18.42
C ASP A 37 19.22 -9.42 17.98
N ASP A 38 19.00 -8.26 18.60
CA ASP A 38 19.72 -7.00 18.32
C ASP A 38 19.53 -6.49 16.88
N LYS A 39 18.53 -7.01 16.18
CA LYS A 39 18.19 -6.56 14.84
C LYS A 39 16.85 -5.87 14.85
N GLN A 40 16.76 -4.77 14.12
CA GLN A 40 15.51 -4.07 13.96
C GLN A 40 14.76 -4.67 12.75
N ILE A 41 13.55 -5.13 13.01
CA ILE A 41 12.69 -5.72 11.99
C ILE A 41 11.47 -4.85 11.82
N SER A 42 11.11 -4.53 10.58
CA SER A 42 9.86 -3.84 10.29
C SER A 42 8.83 -4.82 9.75
N LYS A 43 7.60 -4.66 10.18
CA LYS A 43 6.48 -5.44 9.69
C LYS A 43 5.33 -4.51 9.36
N ASN A 44 4.56 -4.87 8.34
CA ASN A 44 3.34 -4.12 8.02
C ASN A 44 2.34 -4.31 9.16
N LEU A 45 1.80 -3.20 9.65
CA LEU A 45 0.80 -3.24 10.72
C LEU A 45 -0.49 -3.91 10.25
N PHE A 46 -0.87 -3.68 9.00
CA PHE A 46 -2.04 -4.30 8.39
C PHE A 46 -1.60 -5.06 7.13
N PRO A 47 -1.09 -6.30 7.28
CA PRO A 47 -0.72 -7.09 6.12
C PRO A 47 -1.94 -7.29 5.22
N GLY A 48 -1.84 -7.02 3.96
CA GLY A 48 -2.94 -7.14 3.04
C GLY A 48 -3.74 -5.87 2.81
N TYR A 49 -3.43 -4.78 3.53
CA TYR A 49 -4.14 -3.50 3.36
C TYR A 49 -3.16 -2.35 3.32
N SER A 50 -3.54 -1.31 2.59
CA SER A 50 -2.79 -0.07 2.54
C SER A 50 -3.76 1.09 2.37
N PHE A 51 -3.31 2.28 2.72
CA PHE A 51 -4.08 3.50 2.53
C PHE A 51 -3.49 4.27 1.36
N VAL A 52 -4.34 4.70 0.46
CA VAL A 52 -3.92 5.45 -0.72
C VAL A 52 -4.70 6.75 -0.76
N LYS A 53 -3.96 7.84 -1.01
CA LYS A 53 -4.56 9.16 -1.14
C LYS A 53 -4.70 9.50 -2.61
N LEU A 54 -5.94 9.67 -3.06
CA LEU A 54 -6.22 10.03 -4.43
C LEU A 54 -6.34 11.54 -4.57
N GLU A 55 -5.63 12.10 -5.55
CA GLU A 55 -5.82 13.51 -5.93
C GLU A 55 -7.10 13.67 -6.74
N SER A 56 -7.44 12.65 -7.50
CA SER A 56 -8.59 12.64 -8.38
C SER A 56 -9.10 11.21 -8.50
N TRP A 57 -10.39 11.03 -8.72
CA TRP A 57 -10.97 9.71 -8.93
C TRP A 57 -10.41 9.00 -10.16
N ASN A 58 -9.81 9.75 -11.09
CA ASN A 58 -9.17 9.15 -12.26
C ASN A 58 -8.00 8.24 -11.88
N GLN A 59 -7.36 8.49 -10.74
CA GLN A 59 -6.26 7.67 -10.26
C GLN A 59 -6.71 6.30 -9.78
N LEU A 60 -8.00 6.12 -9.51
CA LEU A 60 -8.53 4.86 -9.00
C LEU A 60 -8.21 3.70 -9.95
N ARG A 61 -8.33 3.93 -11.24
CA ARG A 61 -8.00 2.92 -12.24
C ARG A 61 -6.52 2.56 -12.20
N SER A 62 -5.66 3.54 -12.09
CA SER A 62 -4.21 3.32 -12.01
C SER A 62 -3.85 2.54 -10.75
N VAL A 63 -4.49 2.85 -9.62
CA VAL A 63 -4.27 2.14 -8.37
C VAL A 63 -4.69 0.68 -8.53
N SER A 64 -5.88 0.42 -9.09
CA SER A 64 -6.38 -0.95 -9.29
C SER A 64 -5.47 -1.77 -10.19
N ALA A 65 -4.84 -1.12 -11.16
CA ALA A 65 -3.98 -1.80 -12.12
C ALA A 65 -2.54 -1.96 -11.62
N THR A 66 -2.20 -1.39 -10.49
CA THR A 66 -0.85 -1.46 -9.95
C THR A 66 -0.52 -2.88 -9.52
N ARG A 67 0.64 -3.37 -9.92
CA ARG A 67 1.09 -4.71 -9.53
C ARG A 67 1.31 -4.77 -8.02
N GLY A 68 0.80 -5.82 -7.41
CA GLY A 68 0.84 -6.00 -5.97
C GLY A 68 -0.45 -5.57 -5.30
N VAL A 69 -1.24 -4.75 -5.95
CA VAL A 69 -2.55 -4.31 -5.45
C VAL A 69 -3.61 -5.29 -5.95
N SER A 70 -4.45 -5.77 -5.04
CA SER A 70 -5.61 -6.56 -5.40
C SER A 70 -6.66 -5.64 -6.01
N LYS A 71 -7.56 -6.19 -6.81
CA LYS A 71 -8.63 -5.40 -7.42
C LYS A 71 -9.73 -5.00 -6.43
N ASN A 72 -9.68 -5.52 -5.21
CA ASN A 72 -10.66 -5.18 -4.18
C ASN A 72 -10.28 -3.88 -3.50
N ILE A 73 -10.92 -2.80 -3.88
CA ILE A 73 -10.69 -1.49 -3.30
C ILE A 73 -11.91 -1.10 -2.50
N LYS A 74 -11.69 -0.61 -1.29
CA LYS A 74 -12.77 -0.19 -0.40
C LYS A 74 -12.63 1.29 -0.07
N PHE A 75 -13.75 1.93 0.07
CA PHE A 75 -13.83 3.37 0.33
C PHE A 75 -14.25 3.64 1.77
#